data_e643fcb583c460bad57f1e1392d0104b
#
_entry.id   e643fcb583c460bad57f1e1392d0104b
#
_cell.length_a   1.000
_cell.length_b   1.000
_cell.length_c   1.000
_cell.angle_alpha   90.00
_cell.angle_beta   90.00
_cell.angle_gamma   90.00
#
_symmetry.space_group_name_H-M   'P 1'
#
loop_
_entity.id
_entity.type
_entity.pdbx_description
1 polymer ?
#
loop_
_entity_poly.entity_id
_entity_poly.type
_entity_poly.pdbx_seq_one_letter_code
_entity_poly.pdbx_strand_id
1 'polypeptide(L)'
;LNKPIYIIFCFIGLIFWSCEEEQNRDCAGVIGGNAIEDNCGTCDADITNDCIQDCAGIWGGENICGCTDSTASNYDSNATFDDGSCDTTNIIITFSKNVSPENDCGYDIDIKQTNDGGYIIAGCNDGYAWLMKSDMYGDKEWEKMYELGDYWGNRTVIETSDGGYLFAGWQGALKTDQNGNEQWIQKGVQSNNNQYPYYEDVIEHSNGFFYLIGGPVTPRGATGQGGQAILVKINQAGTVKKTKFYGGNCEDDLFRAIIESNDGKLLMVGEKGHGNQSYPCSFNFRFYKDIYVVKTGLNGAIIWQNTYGGNYLEKGMDVVTTNDGGYMVLGQQCIHNYDIYSCGPKTKVLALKIDEEGNNLEETLLSGLYFFEAGTPMALSNTNQGGFVFSTVPKNGGSVWLYRWGGTVQTIDKKISPGGLGGESIEQTNDHGFILSTTGNTIIKTDSQLSY
;
A
#
# COMPACT_ATOMS: atom_id res chain seq x y z
N LEU A 1 -6.82 17.92 33.17
CA LEU A 1 -7.55 18.77 34.11
C LEU A 1 -9.04 18.39 34.11
N ASN A 2 -9.47 17.41 34.92
CA ASN A 2 -10.83 17.29 35.40
C ASN A 2 -10.80 16.38 36.64
N LYS A 3 -10.85 17.01 37.78
CA LYS A 3 -11.06 16.31 39.04
C LYS A 3 -12.57 16.12 39.23
N PRO A 4 -13.06 14.96 39.59
CA PRO A 4 -14.46 14.81 40.02
C PRO A 4 -14.67 15.41 41.41
N ILE A 5 -15.70 16.23 41.50
CA ILE A 5 -16.22 16.78 42.77
C ILE A 5 -17.08 15.70 43.39
N TYR A 6 -16.68 15.20 44.58
CA TYR A 6 -17.53 14.37 45.42
C TYR A 6 -18.34 15.26 46.35
N ILE A 7 -19.67 15.19 46.25
CA ILE A 7 -20.61 15.84 47.15
C ILE A 7 -20.83 14.86 48.32
N ILE A 8 -20.41 15.29 49.50
CA ILE A 8 -20.63 14.54 50.76
C ILE A 8 -21.96 14.98 51.36
N PHE A 9 -22.92 14.06 51.50
CA PHE A 9 -24.11 14.23 52.32
C PHE A 9 -23.77 13.90 53.78
N CYS A 10 -23.77 14.90 54.65
CA CYS A 10 -23.74 14.69 56.10
C CYS A 10 -25.16 14.42 56.62
N PHE A 11 -25.42 13.20 57.10
CA PHE A 11 -26.56 12.92 57.92
C PHE A 11 -26.20 13.19 59.40
N ILE A 12 -27.02 14.01 60.08
CA ILE A 12 -26.88 14.32 61.50
C ILE A 12 -27.40 13.16 62.31
N GLY A 13 -26.47 12.39 62.89
CA GLY A 13 -26.74 11.44 63.93
C GLY A 13 -25.60 11.48 64.96
N LEU A 14 -25.91 11.95 66.18
CA LEU A 14 -25.00 12.08 67.32
C LEU A 14 -24.36 10.73 67.71
N ILE A 15 -23.22 10.41 67.13
CA ILE A 15 -22.23 9.47 67.67
C ILE A 15 -20.88 10.12 67.39
N PHE A 16 -20.05 10.34 68.41
CA PHE A 16 -18.68 10.78 68.27
C PHE A 16 -17.86 9.77 67.46
N TRP A 17 -17.71 10.02 66.16
CA TRP A 17 -16.64 9.44 65.36
C TRP A 17 -15.68 10.58 65.01
N SER A 18 -14.45 10.43 65.49
CA SER A 18 -13.36 11.28 65.05
C SER A 18 -13.23 11.08 63.54
N CYS A 19 -13.39 12.15 62.77
CA CYS A 19 -12.85 12.23 61.40
C CYS A 19 -11.32 12.08 61.56
N GLU A 20 -10.77 10.94 61.32
CA GLU A 20 -9.38 10.84 60.94
C GLU A 20 -9.31 11.42 59.53
N GLU A 21 -8.66 12.57 59.35
CA GLU A 21 -8.18 13.04 58.07
C GLU A 21 -7.33 11.91 57.49
N GLU A 22 -7.68 11.37 56.33
CA GLU A 22 -6.79 10.50 55.58
C GLU A 22 -5.52 11.32 55.31
N GLN A 23 -4.53 11.11 56.19
CA GLN A 23 -3.23 11.75 56.03
C GLN A 23 -2.58 11.13 54.80
N ASN A 24 -2.29 11.98 53.80
CA ASN A 24 -1.55 11.57 52.60
C ASN A 24 -0.25 10.88 53.02
N ARG A 25 -0.23 9.55 52.87
CA ARG A 25 0.97 8.73 53.08
C ARG A 25 1.63 8.47 51.77
N ASP A 26 2.95 8.54 51.74
CA ASP A 26 3.73 8.07 50.60
C ASP A 26 3.68 6.53 50.48
N CYS A 27 4.28 5.96 49.46
CA CYS A 27 4.31 4.51 49.24
C CYS A 27 4.98 3.74 50.36
N ALA A 28 5.88 4.35 51.17
CA ALA A 28 6.50 3.81 52.37
C ALA A 28 5.60 3.95 53.64
N GLY A 29 4.40 4.54 53.51
CA GLY A 29 3.47 4.73 54.61
C GLY A 29 3.77 5.95 55.47
N VAL A 30 4.72 6.79 55.14
CA VAL A 30 5.11 7.99 55.89
C VAL A 30 4.17 9.14 55.56
N ILE A 31 3.60 9.78 56.62
CA ILE A 31 2.71 10.92 56.44
C ILE A 31 3.49 12.14 55.95
N GLY A 32 3.11 12.67 54.75
CA GLY A 32 3.80 13.80 54.14
C GLY A 32 5.21 13.45 53.61
N GLY A 33 5.52 12.16 53.51
CA GLY A 33 6.76 11.68 52.90
C GLY A 33 6.83 11.92 51.38
N ASN A 34 8.01 11.76 50.83
CA ASN A 34 8.31 11.97 49.39
C ASN A 34 8.67 10.69 48.65
N ALA A 35 8.50 9.51 49.31
CA ALA A 35 8.78 8.24 48.66
C ALA A 35 7.74 7.96 47.54
N ILE A 36 8.22 7.61 46.36
CA ILE A 36 7.42 7.26 45.18
C ILE A 36 7.78 5.81 44.82
N GLU A 37 6.78 4.99 44.52
CA GLU A 37 7.02 3.65 44.01
C GLU A 37 7.44 3.76 42.57
N ASP A 38 8.65 3.29 42.23
CA ASP A 38 9.16 3.22 40.87
C ASP A 38 8.45 2.13 40.04
N ASN A 39 8.76 2.04 38.76
CA ASN A 39 8.13 1.05 37.87
C ASN A 39 8.58 -0.41 38.12
N CYS A 40 9.55 -0.63 39.06
CA CYS A 40 9.98 -1.94 39.52
C CYS A 40 9.46 -2.29 40.90
N GLY A 41 8.62 -1.45 41.52
CA GLY A 41 8.02 -1.66 42.83
C GLY A 41 8.90 -1.26 44.01
N THR A 42 10.02 -0.53 43.77
CA THR A 42 10.84 0.04 44.83
C THR A 42 10.21 1.35 45.30
N CYS A 43 10.00 1.44 46.60
CA CYS A 43 9.38 2.60 47.19
C CYS A 43 10.41 3.38 48.04
N ASP A 44 10.96 4.45 47.47
CA ASP A 44 11.86 5.37 48.19
C ASP A 44 11.83 6.78 47.57
N ALA A 45 12.71 7.67 47.99
CA ALA A 45 12.81 9.04 47.49
C ALA A 45 14.11 9.25 46.68
N ASP A 46 14.83 8.18 46.38
CA ASP A 46 16.10 8.23 45.65
C ASP A 46 15.90 7.90 44.18
N ILE A 47 15.71 8.93 43.36
CA ILE A 47 15.55 8.82 41.91
C ILE A 47 16.77 8.24 41.17
N THR A 48 17.90 8.02 41.87
CA THR A 48 19.10 7.48 41.25
C THR A 48 19.14 5.97 41.20
N ASN A 49 18.26 5.32 41.96
CA ASN A 49 18.05 3.87 41.94
C ASN A 49 16.77 3.44 41.23
N ASP A 50 15.99 4.40 40.70
CA ASP A 50 14.80 4.10 39.86
C ASP A 50 15.21 3.19 38.71
N CYS A 51 14.44 2.15 38.48
CA CYS A 51 14.71 1.27 37.38
C CYS A 51 14.45 1.94 36.02
N ILE A 52 15.29 1.60 35.08
CA ILE A 52 15.16 2.04 33.68
C ILE A 52 14.57 0.89 32.85
N GLN A 53 13.91 1.22 31.79
CA GLN A 53 13.52 0.22 30.79
C GLN A 53 14.77 -0.29 30.09
N ASP A 54 14.86 -1.60 29.92
CA ASP A 54 15.77 -2.15 28.94
C ASP A 54 15.29 -1.86 27.51
N CYS A 55 16.06 -2.25 26.55
CA CYS A 55 15.76 -1.99 25.15
C CYS A 55 14.59 -2.82 24.58
N ALA A 56 14.14 -3.86 25.27
CA ALA A 56 12.89 -4.57 24.97
C ALA A 56 11.66 -3.89 25.62
N GLY A 57 11.87 -2.75 26.29
CA GLY A 57 10.82 -2.01 27.00
C GLY A 57 10.42 -2.59 28.34
N ILE A 58 11.22 -3.50 28.91
CA ILE A 58 10.96 -4.14 30.21
C ILE A 58 11.62 -3.32 31.31
N TRP A 59 10.84 -2.86 32.30
CA TRP A 59 11.35 -2.13 33.44
C TRP A 59 12.22 -3.01 34.32
N GLY A 60 13.45 -2.55 34.61
CA GLY A 60 14.44 -3.34 35.34
C GLY A 60 14.92 -4.60 34.62
N GLY A 61 14.65 -4.72 33.32
CA GLY A 61 15.11 -5.82 32.49
C GLY A 61 16.62 -5.78 32.24
N GLU A 62 17.17 -6.94 31.91
CA GLU A 62 18.60 -7.12 31.63
C GLU A 62 18.86 -7.47 30.16
N ASN A 63 17.91 -7.19 29.26
CA ASN A 63 18.11 -7.49 27.85
C ASN A 63 19.25 -6.63 27.27
N ILE A 64 20.12 -7.29 26.57
CA ILE A 64 21.19 -6.67 25.78
C ILE A 64 20.66 -6.61 24.34
N CYS A 65 20.50 -5.40 23.83
CA CYS A 65 20.05 -5.19 22.46
C CYS A 65 21.18 -5.21 21.47
N GLY A 66 20.88 -5.80 20.35
CA GLY A 66 21.79 -5.92 19.23
C GLY A 66 21.26 -6.93 18.23
N CYS A 67 21.99 -7.14 17.17
CA CYS A 67 21.62 -8.13 16.18
C CYS A 67 21.81 -9.56 16.71
N THR A 68 20.72 -10.34 16.76
CA THR A 68 20.75 -11.75 17.16
C THR A 68 20.87 -12.72 15.98
N ASP A 69 20.86 -12.24 14.75
CA ASP A 69 21.06 -13.05 13.56
C ASP A 69 22.55 -13.37 13.37
N SER A 70 22.93 -14.63 13.58
CA SER A 70 24.32 -15.09 13.41
C SER A 70 24.85 -14.96 11.98
N THR A 71 24.01 -14.67 11.02
CA THR A 71 24.39 -14.47 9.61
C THR A 71 24.64 -13.00 9.27
N ALA A 72 24.20 -12.08 10.12
CA ALA A 72 24.41 -10.65 9.93
C ALA A 72 25.85 -10.24 10.17
N SER A 73 26.34 -9.23 9.42
CA SER A 73 27.71 -8.72 9.55
C SER A 73 28.01 -8.06 10.90
N ASN A 74 26.97 -7.58 11.59
CA ASN A 74 27.00 -6.97 12.90
C ASN A 74 26.38 -7.86 14.00
N TYR A 75 26.41 -9.20 13.82
CA TYR A 75 25.95 -10.15 14.83
C TYR A 75 26.63 -9.91 16.17
N ASP A 76 25.84 -9.72 17.22
CA ASP A 76 26.33 -9.66 18.60
C ASP A 76 25.93 -10.92 19.36
N SER A 77 26.88 -11.79 19.64
CA SER A 77 26.65 -13.04 20.39
C SER A 77 26.20 -12.81 21.84
N ASN A 78 26.30 -11.58 22.36
CA ASN A 78 25.81 -11.20 23.69
C ASN A 78 24.40 -10.65 23.66
N ALA A 79 23.88 -10.27 22.48
CA ALA A 79 22.53 -9.78 22.36
C ALA A 79 21.53 -10.86 22.80
N THR A 80 20.60 -10.47 23.67
CA THR A 80 19.49 -11.31 24.13
C THR A 80 18.15 -10.88 23.56
N PHE A 81 18.14 -9.70 22.92
CA PHE A 81 16.99 -9.12 22.26
C PHE A 81 17.39 -8.48 20.92
N ASP A 82 16.70 -8.87 19.85
CA ASP A 82 16.92 -8.28 18.53
C ASP A 82 16.29 -6.87 18.50
N ASP A 83 17.12 -5.87 18.29
CA ASP A 83 16.70 -4.47 18.21
C ASP A 83 16.42 -4.00 16.76
N GLY A 84 16.42 -4.93 15.81
CA GLY A 84 16.28 -4.66 14.40
C GLY A 84 17.52 -4.05 13.73
N SER A 85 18.68 -4.05 14.43
CA SER A 85 19.92 -3.48 13.91
C SER A 85 20.73 -4.45 13.04
N CYS A 86 20.22 -5.68 12.80
CA CYS A 86 20.94 -6.68 12.02
C CYS A 86 21.28 -6.15 10.63
N ASP A 87 22.59 -6.05 10.38
CA ASP A 87 23.11 -5.75 9.05
C ASP A 87 23.26 -7.04 8.26
N THR A 88 22.17 -7.41 7.58
CA THR A 88 22.11 -8.56 6.68
C THR A 88 22.54 -8.20 5.25
N THR A 89 23.13 -7.01 5.04
CA THR A 89 23.46 -6.49 3.70
C THR A 89 24.45 -7.37 2.92
N ASN A 90 25.05 -8.36 3.56
CA ASN A 90 25.90 -9.35 2.88
C ASN A 90 25.13 -10.59 2.40
N ILE A 91 23.88 -10.80 2.81
CA ILE A 91 23.05 -11.89 2.27
C ILE A 91 22.24 -11.33 1.10
N ILE A 92 22.84 -11.35 -0.06
CA ILE A 92 22.13 -11.03 -1.30
C ILE A 92 21.26 -12.25 -1.63
N ILE A 93 19.99 -12.19 -1.22
CA ILE A 93 19.00 -13.20 -1.60
C ILE A 93 18.49 -12.83 -2.98
N THR A 94 18.69 -13.74 -3.93
CA THR A 94 18.13 -13.62 -5.26
C THR A 94 17.50 -14.93 -5.68
N PHE A 95 16.34 -14.87 -6.33
CA PHE A 95 15.68 -16.04 -6.83
C PHE A 95 14.70 -15.70 -7.96
N SER A 96 14.30 -16.74 -8.70
CA SER A 96 13.18 -16.71 -9.63
C SER A 96 12.36 -17.97 -9.41
N LYS A 97 11.10 -17.82 -8.99
CA LYS A 97 10.21 -18.94 -8.67
C LYS A 97 8.85 -18.76 -9.31
N ASN A 98 8.34 -19.84 -9.92
CA ASN A 98 6.95 -19.89 -10.34
C ASN A 98 6.08 -20.21 -9.12
N VAL A 99 5.04 -19.42 -8.90
CA VAL A 99 4.12 -19.52 -7.76
C VAL A 99 2.68 -19.72 -8.22
N SER A 100 2.47 -20.18 -9.47
CA SER A 100 1.13 -20.39 -10.03
C SER A 100 0.30 -21.28 -9.12
N PRO A 101 -0.93 -20.89 -8.78
CA PRO A 101 -1.89 -21.79 -8.17
C PRO A 101 -2.29 -22.91 -9.14
N GLU A 102 -2.85 -24.01 -8.63
CA GLU A 102 -3.17 -25.21 -9.42
C GLU A 102 -4.14 -24.92 -10.58
N ASN A 103 -5.15 -24.07 -10.34
CA ASN A 103 -6.14 -23.66 -11.34
C ASN A 103 -6.08 -22.14 -11.53
N ASP A 104 -4.93 -21.66 -11.97
CA ASP A 104 -4.72 -20.24 -12.25
C ASP A 104 -5.76 -19.69 -13.24
N CYS A 105 -6.30 -18.52 -12.93
CA CYS A 105 -7.28 -17.84 -13.78
C CYS A 105 -6.64 -17.15 -15.00
N GLY A 106 -5.31 -17.20 -15.13
CA GLY A 106 -4.57 -16.55 -16.22
C GLY A 106 -4.46 -15.03 -16.07
N TYR A 107 -4.58 -14.54 -14.84
CA TYR A 107 -4.44 -13.13 -14.49
C TYR A 107 -3.25 -12.91 -13.57
N ASP A 108 -2.87 -11.68 -13.49
CA ASP A 108 -1.70 -11.15 -12.85
C ASP A 108 -1.72 -11.35 -11.32
N ILE A 109 -0.56 -11.48 -10.72
CA ILE A 109 -0.38 -11.58 -9.26
C ILE A 109 0.26 -10.31 -8.72
N ASP A 110 -0.18 -9.87 -7.53
CA ASP A 110 0.51 -8.84 -6.75
C ASP A 110 1.40 -9.48 -5.68
N ILE A 111 2.52 -8.83 -5.35
CA ILE A 111 3.46 -9.28 -4.34
C ILE A 111 3.96 -8.12 -3.49
N LYS A 112 4.01 -8.33 -2.18
CA LYS A 112 4.58 -7.39 -1.22
C LYS A 112 5.51 -8.10 -0.26
N GLN A 113 6.61 -7.42 0.14
CA GLN A 113 7.43 -7.93 1.24
C GLN A 113 6.68 -7.77 2.56
N THR A 114 6.80 -8.77 3.43
CA THR A 114 6.20 -8.75 4.79
C THR A 114 7.25 -8.38 5.84
N ASN A 115 6.79 -7.93 7.01
CA ASN A 115 7.67 -7.47 8.09
C ASN A 115 8.65 -8.55 8.61
N ASP A 116 8.31 -9.82 8.42
CA ASP A 116 9.17 -10.96 8.75
C ASP A 116 10.25 -11.25 7.68
N GLY A 117 10.31 -10.41 6.63
CA GLY A 117 11.24 -10.54 5.51
C GLY A 117 10.78 -11.50 4.40
N GLY A 118 9.70 -12.24 4.60
CA GLY A 118 9.07 -13.06 3.57
C GLY A 118 8.19 -12.24 2.61
N TYR A 119 7.25 -12.91 1.92
CA TYR A 119 6.39 -12.25 0.93
C TYR A 119 4.97 -12.75 1.03
N ILE A 120 4.02 -11.82 0.86
CA ILE A 120 2.62 -12.14 0.61
C ILE A 120 2.29 -11.94 -0.86
N ILE A 121 1.66 -12.93 -1.46
CA ILE A 121 1.29 -12.96 -2.87
C ILE A 121 -0.23 -13.10 -2.97
N ALA A 122 -0.83 -12.31 -3.85
CA ALA A 122 -2.25 -12.38 -4.15
C ALA A 122 -2.49 -12.74 -5.60
N GLY A 123 -3.47 -13.57 -5.84
CA GLY A 123 -3.85 -14.03 -7.18
C GLY A 123 -5.26 -14.60 -7.23
N CYS A 124 -5.54 -15.35 -8.27
CA CYS A 124 -6.80 -16.06 -8.47
C CYS A 124 -6.55 -17.56 -8.63
N ASN A 125 -7.38 -18.36 -7.99
CA ASN A 125 -7.43 -19.81 -8.19
C ASN A 125 -8.88 -20.25 -8.39
N ASP A 126 -9.19 -20.84 -9.55
CA ASP A 126 -10.54 -21.32 -9.92
C ASP A 126 -11.64 -20.25 -9.75
N GLY A 127 -11.31 -18.98 -10.01
CA GLY A 127 -12.25 -17.86 -9.89
C GLY A 127 -12.47 -17.33 -8.47
N TYR A 128 -11.64 -17.73 -7.52
CA TYR A 128 -11.65 -17.30 -6.13
C TYR A 128 -10.39 -16.51 -5.79
N ALA A 129 -10.47 -15.62 -4.79
CA ALA A 129 -9.30 -14.96 -4.25
C ALA A 129 -8.35 -15.98 -3.66
N TRP A 130 -7.07 -15.88 -4.01
CA TRP A 130 -6.00 -16.77 -3.56
C TRP A 130 -4.88 -15.93 -2.94
N LEU A 131 -4.41 -16.36 -1.76
CA LEU A 131 -3.26 -15.80 -1.09
C LEU A 131 -2.23 -16.90 -0.82
N MET A 132 -0.96 -16.55 -0.99
CA MET A 132 0.18 -17.37 -0.63
C MET A 132 1.18 -16.54 0.18
N LYS A 133 1.61 -17.06 1.34
CA LYS A 133 2.73 -16.53 2.12
C LYS A 133 3.95 -17.37 1.83
N SER A 134 5.08 -16.72 1.64
CA SER A 134 6.38 -17.37 1.51
C SER A 134 7.38 -16.82 2.52
N ASP A 135 8.42 -17.56 2.77
CA ASP A 135 9.60 -17.07 3.48
C ASP A 135 10.45 -16.11 2.63
N MET A 136 11.55 -15.62 3.18
CA MET A 136 12.47 -14.71 2.51
C MET A 136 13.18 -15.31 1.28
N TYR A 137 13.19 -16.63 1.15
CA TYR A 137 13.75 -17.36 -0.01
C TYR A 137 12.72 -17.65 -1.09
N GLY A 138 11.47 -17.19 -0.88
CA GLY A 138 10.33 -17.42 -1.77
C GLY A 138 9.77 -18.84 -1.67
N ASP A 139 10.11 -19.60 -0.61
CA ASP A 139 9.55 -20.92 -0.37
C ASP A 139 8.20 -20.80 0.34
N LYS A 140 7.20 -21.54 -0.17
CA LYS A 140 5.83 -21.45 0.32
C LYS A 140 5.71 -21.92 1.77
N GLU A 141 5.20 -21.05 2.63
CA GLU A 141 4.81 -21.37 4.01
C GLU A 141 3.36 -21.86 4.07
N TRP A 142 2.45 -21.13 3.42
CA TRP A 142 1.07 -21.52 3.28
C TRP A 142 0.43 -20.89 2.04
N GLU A 143 -0.68 -21.47 1.59
CA GLU A 143 -1.58 -20.90 0.59
C GLU A 143 -3.03 -21.21 0.96
N LYS A 144 -3.94 -20.29 0.61
CA LYS A 144 -5.37 -20.41 0.90
C LYS A 144 -6.23 -19.78 -0.17
N MET A 145 -7.42 -20.34 -0.35
CA MET A 145 -8.50 -19.83 -1.19
C MET A 145 -9.63 -19.30 -0.32
N TYR A 146 -10.32 -18.27 -0.82
CA TYR A 146 -11.40 -17.59 -0.08
C TYR A 146 -12.62 -17.41 -0.98
N GLU A 147 -13.83 -17.51 -0.40
CA GLU A 147 -15.09 -17.35 -1.11
C GLU A 147 -15.40 -15.87 -1.48
N LEU A 148 -14.44 -15.22 -2.09
CA LEU A 148 -14.55 -13.93 -2.74
C LEU A 148 -14.29 -14.13 -4.23
N GLY A 149 -15.34 -13.93 -5.06
CA GLY A 149 -15.20 -14.14 -6.51
C GLY A 149 -14.21 -13.15 -7.10
N ASP A 150 -13.31 -13.66 -7.95
CA ASP A 150 -12.29 -12.86 -8.60
C ASP A 150 -12.03 -13.35 -10.03
N TYR A 151 -13.07 -13.24 -10.88
CA TYR A 151 -12.99 -13.71 -12.27
C TYR A 151 -12.29 -12.74 -13.22
N TRP A 152 -12.22 -11.44 -12.89
CA TRP A 152 -11.76 -10.40 -13.82
C TRP A 152 -11.17 -9.22 -13.04
N GLY A 153 -9.89 -8.94 -13.17
CA GLY A 153 -9.36 -7.67 -12.75
C GLY A 153 -8.06 -7.71 -11.97
N ASN A 154 -7.56 -6.52 -11.70
CA ASN A 154 -6.39 -6.27 -10.88
C ASN A 154 -6.66 -6.69 -9.45
N ARG A 155 -5.61 -7.09 -8.78
CA ARG A 155 -5.60 -7.52 -7.39
C ARG A 155 -4.51 -6.78 -6.69
N THR A 156 -4.74 -6.51 -5.42
CA THR A 156 -3.73 -5.90 -4.57
C THR A 156 -3.75 -6.56 -3.21
N VAL A 157 -2.61 -6.66 -2.59
CA VAL A 157 -2.45 -7.18 -1.24
C VAL A 157 -1.48 -6.33 -0.46
N ILE A 158 -1.81 -6.09 0.81
CA ILE A 158 -0.90 -5.45 1.76
C ILE A 158 -0.85 -6.26 3.05
N GLU A 159 0.29 -6.22 3.73
CA GLU A 159 0.34 -6.58 5.15
C GLU A 159 -0.22 -5.43 5.97
N THR A 160 -1.02 -5.74 6.98
CA THR A 160 -1.68 -4.76 7.84
C THR A 160 -0.96 -4.62 9.18
N SER A 161 -1.16 -3.51 9.86
CA SER A 161 -0.47 -3.17 11.12
C SER A 161 -0.69 -4.19 12.25
N ASP A 162 -1.71 -5.05 12.15
CA ASP A 162 -1.97 -6.16 13.07
C ASP A 162 -1.24 -7.47 12.68
N GLY A 163 -0.38 -7.43 11.66
CA GLY A 163 0.35 -8.57 11.12
C GLY A 163 -0.47 -9.50 10.23
N GLY A 164 -1.73 -9.20 9.96
CA GLY A 164 -2.56 -9.92 9.01
C GLY A 164 -2.45 -9.34 7.60
N TYR A 165 -3.34 -9.78 6.68
CA TYR A 165 -3.28 -9.36 5.28
C TYR A 165 -4.63 -8.83 4.82
N LEU A 166 -4.59 -7.77 4.00
CA LEU A 166 -5.76 -7.23 3.33
C LEU A 166 -5.60 -7.40 1.82
N PHE A 167 -6.49 -8.17 1.24
CA PHE A 167 -6.66 -8.35 -0.20
C PHE A 167 -7.79 -7.46 -0.69
N ALA A 168 -7.63 -6.84 -1.86
CA ALA A 168 -8.71 -6.18 -2.58
C ALA A 168 -8.66 -6.55 -4.07
N GLY A 169 -9.84 -6.68 -4.68
CA GLY A 169 -9.96 -7.08 -6.07
C GLY A 169 -11.39 -6.96 -6.58
N TRP A 170 -11.73 -7.76 -7.59
CA TRP A 170 -13.10 -7.75 -8.11
C TRP A 170 -14.06 -8.35 -7.08
N GLN A 171 -15.21 -7.74 -6.89
CA GLN A 171 -16.26 -8.05 -5.94
C GLN A 171 -16.01 -7.65 -4.48
N GLY A 172 -14.82 -7.24 -4.05
CA GLY A 172 -14.69 -6.79 -2.67
C GLY A 172 -13.27 -6.84 -2.09
N ALA A 173 -13.23 -6.93 -0.77
CA ALA A 173 -12.00 -7.04 0.00
C ALA A 173 -12.12 -8.15 1.05
N LEU A 174 -10.98 -8.75 1.38
CA LEU A 174 -10.82 -9.82 2.34
C LEU A 174 -9.72 -9.43 3.35
N LYS A 175 -10.00 -9.55 4.63
CA LYS A 175 -9.00 -9.42 5.70
C LYS A 175 -8.75 -10.77 6.35
N THR A 176 -7.49 -11.09 6.57
CA THR A 176 -7.05 -12.29 7.28
C THR A 176 -6.20 -11.94 8.49
N ASP A 177 -5.99 -12.90 9.38
CA ASP A 177 -4.90 -12.86 10.35
C ASP A 177 -3.54 -13.19 9.68
N GLN A 178 -2.46 -13.18 10.46
CA GLN A 178 -1.09 -13.52 10.01
C GLN A 178 -0.94 -14.95 9.47
N ASN A 179 -1.83 -15.86 9.87
CA ASN A 179 -1.84 -17.25 9.40
C ASN A 179 -2.77 -17.45 8.20
N GLY A 180 -3.27 -16.38 7.61
CA GLY A 180 -4.24 -16.42 6.51
C GLY A 180 -5.63 -16.91 6.92
N ASN A 181 -6.03 -16.91 8.20
CA ASN A 181 -7.40 -17.22 8.57
C ASN A 181 -8.29 -16.01 8.32
N GLU A 182 -9.40 -16.24 7.63
CA GLU A 182 -10.36 -15.17 7.33
C GLU A 182 -10.87 -14.51 8.62
N GLN A 183 -10.78 -13.19 8.66
CA GLN A 183 -11.40 -12.38 9.70
C GLN A 183 -12.73 -11.79 9.21
N TRP A 184 -12.75 -11.28 8.00
CA TRP A 184 -13.97 -10.82 7.34
C TRP A 184 -13.80 -10.73 5.81
N ILE A 185 -14.94 -10.85 5.11
CA ILE A 185 -15.09 -10.50 3.70
C ILE A 185 -16.08 -9.35 3.58
N GLN A 186 -15.67 -8.27 2.93
CA GLN A 186 -16.51 -7.15 2.55
C GLN A 186 -16.77 -7.19 1.05
N LYS A 187 -17.96 -7.64 0.67
CA LYS A 187 -18.38 -7.53 -0.74
C LYS A 187 -18.52 -6.06 -1.11
N GLY A 188 -18.03 -5.70 -2.27
CA GLY A 188 -17.99 -4.33 -2.75
C GLY A 188 -19.35 -3.62 -2.67
N VAL A 189 -19.33 -2.30 -2.55
CA VAL A 189 -20.56 -1.50 -2.53
C VAL A 189 -21.23 -1.61 -3.91
N GLN A 190 -22.40 -2.26 -3.98
CA GLN A 190 -23.14 -2.39 -5.24
C GLN A 190 -23.52 -1.02 -5.82
N SER A 191 -23.24 -0.84 -7.10
CA SER A 191 -23.83 0.28 -7.86
C SER A 191 -25.35 0.10 -8.01
N ASN A 192 -26.04 1.16 -8.45
CA ASN A 192 -27.49 1.12 -8.70
C ASN A 192 -27.92 0.03 -9.71
N ASN A 193 -26.97 -0.58 -10.43
CA ASN A 193 -27.18 -1.61 -11.44
C ASN A 193 -26.79 -3.02 -10.96
N ASN A 194 -26.70 -3.27 -9.66
CA ASN A 194 -26.24 -4.53 -9.05
C ASN A 194 -24.81 -4.96 -9.43
N GLN A 195 -23.97 -4.03 -9.87
CA GLN A 195 -22.58 -4.29 -10.17
C GLN A 195 -21.69 -3.93 -9.00
N TYR A 196 -20.72 -4.78 -8.73
CA TYR A 196 -19.68 -4.50 -7.76
C TYR A 196 -18.58 -3.67 -8.42
N PRO A 197 -18.04 -2.63 -7.75
CA PRO A 197 -16.80 -2.01 -8.19
C PRO A 197 -15.67 -3.04 -8.09
N TYR A 198 -14.76 -3.00 -9.02
CA TYR A 198 -13.48 -3.66 -8.83
C TYR A 198 -12.51 -2.68 -8.19
N TYR A 199 -11.78 -3.17 -7.20
CA TYR A 199 -10.76 -2.40 -6.53
C TYR A 199 -9.42 -2.65 -7.21
N GLU A 200 -8.71 -1.55 -7.49
CA GLU A 200 -7.41 -1.56 -8.15
C GLU A 200 -6.27 -1.48 -7.13
N ASP A 201 -6.50 -0.76 -6.01
CA ASP A 201 -5.49 -0.58 -4.99
C ASP A 201 -6.09 -0.31 -3.61
N VAL A 202 -5.29 -0.55 -2.56
CA VAL A 202 -5.67 -0.38 -1.16
C VAL A 202 -4.49 0.05 -0.30
N ILE A 203 -4.76 0.90 0.69
CA ILE A 203 -3.80 1.22 1.75
C ILE A 203 -4.43 1.04 3.13
N GLU A 204 -3.62 0.67 4.12
CA GLU A 204 -3.91 0.95 5.52
C GLU A 204 -3.30 2.31 5.86
N HIS A 205 -4.14 3.27 6.16
CA HIS A 205 -3.72 4.62 6.50
C HIS A 205 -3.33 4.70 7.97
N SER A 206 -2.39 5.57 8.31
CA SER A 206 -1.89 5.82 9.67
C SER A 206 -2.99 6.12 10.72
N ASN A 207 -4.21 6.48 10.29
CA ASN A 207 -5.37 6.66 11.15
C ASN A 207 -6.11 5.36 11.51
N GLY A 208 -5.62 4.20 11.08
CA GLY A 208 -6.18 2.87 11.34
C GLY A 208 -7.42 2.52 10.50
N PHE A 209 -7.66 3.20 9.37
CA PHE A 209 -8.68 2.83 8.40
C PHE A 209 -8.05 2.31 7.11
N PHE A 210 -8.78 1.44 6.44
CA PHE A 210 -8.46 1.02 5.08
C PHE A 210 -9.13 1.92 4.06
N TYR A 211 -8.41 2.26 3.00
CA TYR A 211 -8.90 3.05 1.88
C TYR A 211 -8.68 2.27 0.59
N LEU A 212 -9.76 1.95 -0.09
CA LEU A 212 -9.79 1.19 -1.33
C LEU A 212 -10.23 2.10 -2.46
N ILE A 213 -9.59 1.96 -3.61
CA ILE A 213 -9.91 2.72 -4.82
C ILE A 213 -10.14 1.81 -6.01
N GLY A 214 -10.74 2.33 -7.04
CA GLY A 214 -10.98 1.62 -8.30
C GLY A 214 -12.03 2.31 -9.15
N GLY A 215 -12.80 1.51 -9.86
CA GLY A 215 -13.89 2.01 -10.68
C GLY A 215 -15.11 1.11 -10.64
N PRO A 216 -16.33 1.66 -10.87
CA PRO A 216 -17.52 0.89 -11.06
C PRO A 216 -17.46 0.18 -12.41
N VAL A 217 -17.88 -1.09 -12.44
CA VAL A 217 -18.09 -1.81 -13.69
C VAL A 217 -19.39 -1.31 -14.31
N THR A 218 -19.28 -0.59 -15.42
CA THR A 218 -20.46 -0.26 -16.23
C THR A 218 -20.69 -1.35 -17.27
N PRO A 219 -21.91 -1.91 -17.40
CA PRO A 219 -22.20 -2.85 -18.47
C PRO A 219 -21.98 -2.18 -19.82
N ARG A 220 -21.23 -2.80 -20.70
CA ARG A 220 -21.21 -2.42 -22.12
C ARG A 220 -22.64 -2.51 -22.64
N GLY A 221 -23.25 -1.37 -22.99
CA GLY A 221 -24.58 -1.31 -23.57
C GLY A 221 -25.70 -0.75 -22.69
N ALA A 222 -25.49 -0.49 -21.42
CA ALA A 222 -26.46 0.22 -20.59
C ALA A 222 -26.36 1.72 -20.80
N THR A 223 -27.19 2.27 -21.67
CA THR A 223 -27.64 3.68 -21.77
C THR A 223 -26.59 4.79 -21.64
N GLY A 224 -25.33 4.61 -22.09
CA GLY A 224 -24.37 5.71 -22.26
C GLY A 224 -23.93 6.43 -20.98
N GLN A 225 -24.00 5.78 -19.84
CA GLN A 225 -23.43 6.29 -18.60
C GLN A 225 -22.04 5.65 -18.41
N GLY A 226 -20.99 6.44 -18.45
CA GLY A 226 -19.63 6.02 -18.10
C GLY A 226 -19.53 5.67 -16.62
N GLY A 227 -18.48 4.94 -16.26
CA GLY A 227 -18.18 4.60 -14.87
C GLY A 227 -17.50 5.75 -14.13
N GLN A 228 -17.75 5.86 -12.84
CA GLN A 228 -17.06 6.82 -11.97
C GLN A 228 -15.97 6.12 -11.16
N ALA A 229 -14.85 6.79 -10.97
CA ALA A 229 -13.83 6.34 -10.02
C ALA A 229 -14.40 6.37 -8.58
N ILE A 230 -13.99 5.41 -7.76
CA ILE A 230 -14.53 5.21 -6.41
C ILE A 230 -13.42 5.24 -5.36
N LEU A 231 -13.74 5.78 -4.19
CA LEU A 231 -12.99 5.67 -2.95
C LEU A 231 -13.91 5.10 -1.87
N VAL A 232 -13.48 4.03 -1.22
CA VAL A 232 -14.21 3.38 -0.12
C VAL A 232 -13.34 3.38 1.13
N LYS A 233 -13.89 3.91 2.25
CA LYS A 233 -13.27 3.87 3.57
C LYS A 233 -13.89 2.76 4.39
N ILE A 234 -13.07 1.85 4.92
CA ILE A 234 -13.48 0.70 5.73
C ILE A 234 -12.74 0.75 7.07
N ASN A 235 -13.37 0.36 8.17
CA ASN A 235 -12.68 0.22 9.45
C ASN A 235 -12.08 -1.19 9.60
N GLN A 236 -11.30 -1.40 10.67
CA GLN A 236 -10.64 -2.68 10.97
C GLN A 236 -11.61 -3.87 11.07
N ALA A 237 -12.87 -3.63 11.39
CA ALA A 237 -13.92 -4.67 11.46
C ALA A 237 -14.64 -4.92 10.11
N GLY A 238 -14.12 -4.44 8.99
CA GLY A 238 -14.72 -4.65 7.67
C GLY A 238 -15.96 -3.78 7.38
N THR A 239 -16.29 -2.81 8.24
CA THR A 239 -17.49 -1.99 8.04
C THR A 239 -17.18 -0.78 7.17
N VAL A 240 -17.89 -0.63 6.06
CA VAL A 240 -17.82 0.55 5.20
C VAL A 240 -18.30 1.79 5.96
N LYS A 241 -17.45 2.79 6.07
CA LYS A 241 -17.74 4.07 6.74
C LYS A 241 -18.06 5.17 5.76
N LYS A 242 -17.51 5.13 4.56
CA LYS A 242 -17.74 6.12 3.53
C LYS A 242 -17.50 5.53 2.14
N THR A 243 -18.31 5.99 1.20
CA THR A 243 -18.10 5.79 -0.24
C THR A 243 -18.17 7.14 -0.93
N LYS A 244 -17.26 7.40 -1.83
CA LYS A 244 -17.21 8.59 -2.66
C LYS A 244 -16.97 8.22 -4.11
N PHE A 245 -17.59 8.97 -5.00
CA PHE A 245 -17.42 8.84 -6.44
C PHE A 245 -16.80 10.11 -7.00
N TYR A 246 -15.95 9.95 -8.01
CA TYR A 246 -15.22 11.03 -8.67
C TYR A 246 -15.37 10.92 -10.17
N GLY A 247 -15.29 12.07 -10.85
CA GLY A 247 -15.43 12.17 -12.29
C GLY A 247 -16.84 12.51 -12.75
N GLY A 248 -17.14 12.23 -14.01
CA GLY A 248 -18.40 12.59 -14.66
C GLY A 248 -19.37 11.41 -14.81
N ASN A 249 -20.61 11.72 -15.14
CA ASN A 249 -21.65 10.69 -15.32
C ASN A 249 -21.57 9.93 -16.64
N CYS A 250 -20.72 10.38 -17.58
CA CYS A 250 -20.60 9.81 -18.93
C CYS A 250 -19.13 9.58 -19.31
N GLU A 251 -18.28 9.53 -18.33
CA GLU A 251 -16.82 9.36 -18.44
C GLU A 251 -16.45 8.02 -17.81
N ASP A 252 -15.52 7.30 -18.42
CA ASP A 252 -14.95 6.09 -17.81
C ASP A 252 -13.77 6.53 -16.95
N ASP A 253 -14.08 6.94 -15.71
CA ASP A 253 -13.08 7.36 -14.75
C ASP A 253 -12.68 6.20 -13.85
N LEU A 254 -11.39 6.09 -13.56
CA LEU A 254 -10.82 4.99 -12.80
C LEU A 254 -9.63 5.49 -11.99
N PHE A 255 -9.53 5.10 -10.72
CA PHE A 255 -8.29 5.19 -9.96
C PHE A 255 -7.56 3.86 -9.97
N ARG A 256 -6.22 3.92 -10.09
CA ARG A 256 -5.32 2.77 -10.15
C ARG A 256 -4.37 2.66 -8.98
N ALA A 257 -3.95 3.78 -8.42
CA ALA A 257 -3.03 3.81 -7.28
C ALA A 257 -3.47 4.83 -6.25
N ILE A 258 -3.27 4.50 -4.97
CA ILE A 258 -3.54 5.36 -3.81
C ILE A 258 -2.35 5.34 -2.87
N ILE A 259 -1.99 6.52 -2.35
CA ILE A 259 -0.98 6.66 -1.30
C ILE A 259 -1.48 7.57 -0.17
N GLU A 260 -0.93 7.36 1.02
CA GLU A 260 -0.92 8.37 2.06
C GLU A 260 0.16 9.39 1.74
N SER A 261 -0.22 10.66 1.61
CA SER A 261 0.72 11.75 1.37
C SER A 261 1.42 12.19 2.66
N ASN A 262 2.55 12.91 2.54
CA ASN A 262 3.37 13.34 3.69
C ASN A 262 2.59 14.17 4.73
N ASP A 263 1.51 14.84 4.33
CA ASP A 263 0.60 15.60 5.21
C ASP A 263 -0.55 14.74 5.79
N GLY A 264 -0.49 13.40 5.65
CA GLY A 264 -1.50 12.48 6.13
C GLY A 264 -2.84 12.60 5.41
N LYS A 265 -2.83 12.98 4.15
CA LYS A 265 -4.00 13.01 3.26
C LYS A 265 -3.94 11.84 2.27
N LEU A 266 -4.96 11.71 1.44
CA LEU A 266 -5.01 10.70 0.39
C LEU A 266 -4.69 11.34 -0.95
N LEU A 267 -3.79 10.72 -1.71
CA LEU A 267 -3.55 11.02 -3.11
C LEU A 267 -3.91 9.80 -3.94
N MET A 268 -4.71 10.00 -4.97
CA MET A 268 -5.17 8.96 -5.88
C MET A 268 -4.82 9.33 -7.31
N VAL A 269 -4.38 8.35 -8.07
CA VAL A 269 -3.99 8.51 -9.47
C VAL A 269 -4.72 7.50 -10.34
N GLY A 270 -5.04 7.91 -11.56
CA GLY A 270 -5.71 7.06 -12.53
C GLY A 270 -5.99 7.76 -13.84
N GLU A 271 -7.15 7.54 -14.42
CA GLU A 271 -7.55 8.11 -15.69
C GLU A 271 -8.90 8.78 -15.63
N LYS A 272 -9.04 9.92 -16.30
CA LYS A 272 -10.29 10.65 -16.48
C LYS A 272 -10.67 10.75 -17.93
N GLY A 273 -11.86 10.31 -18.27
CA GLY A 273 -12.44 10.46 -19.58
C GLY A 273 -12.89 11.90 -19.85
N HIS A 274 -12.82 12.33 -21.08
CA HIS A 274 -13.36 13.60 -21.54
C HIS A 274 -14.67 13.37 -22.32
N GLY A 275 -15.80 13.64 -21.69
CA GLY A 275 -17.09 13.66 -22.36
C GLY A 275 -17.17 14.83 -23.37
N ASN A 276 -17.75 14.60 -24.54
CA ASN A 276 -18.07 15.70 -25.46
C ASN A 276 -19.27 16.49 -24.89
N GLN A 277 -19.10 17.80 -24.71
CA GLN A 277 -20.14 18.69 -24.20
C GLN A 277 -21.44 18.67 -25.04
N SER A 278 -21.35 18.32 -26.35
CA SER A 278 -22.50 18.28 -27.24
C SER A 278 -23.24 16.93 -27.22
N TYR A 279 -22.55 15.83 -26.85
CA TYR A 279 -23.12 14.47 -26.77
C TYR A 279 -22.48 13.72 -25.60
N PRO A 280 -22.83 14.05 -24.38
CA PRO A 280 -22.10 13.61 -23.20
C PRO A 280 -22.08 12.09 -22.99
N CYS A 281 -22.90 11.31 -23.69
CA CYS A 281 -23.02 9.86 -23.50
C CYS A 281 -23.14 9.07 -24.81
N SER A 282 -22.66 9.59 -25.96
CA SER A 282 -22.83 8.88 -27.23
C SER A 282 -21.62 7.98 -27.54
N PHE A 283 -21.90 6.75 -27.97
CA PHE A 283 -20.93 5.68 -28.26
C PHE A 283 -19.95 5.93 -29.41
N ASN A 284 -20.06 7.05 -30.13
CA ASN A 284 -19.32 7.26 -31.38
C ASN A 284 -18.11 8.21 -31.27
N PHE A 285 -17.74 8.65 -30.07
CA PHE A 285 -16.63 9.57 -29.90
C PHE A 285 -15.43 8.89 -29.26
N ARG A 286 -14.26 9.12 -29.81
CA ARG A 286 -12.97 8.76 -29.23
C ARG A 286 -12.85 9.55 -27.93
N PHE A 287 -13.02 8.88 -26.79
CA PHE A 287 -12.77 9.47 -25.50
C PHE A 287 -11.25 9.59 -25.34
N TYR A 288 -10.77 10.82 -25.37
CA TYR A 288 -9.45 11.11 -24.84
C TYR A 288 -9.52 10.91 -23.34
N LYS A 289 -8.52 10.24 -22.78
CA LYS A 289 -8.37 10.13 -21.35
C LYS A 289 -7.07 10.82 -20.96
N ASP A 290 -7.09 11.55 -19.87
CA ASP A 290 -5.91 12.15 -19.27
C ASP A 290 -5.58 11.46 -17.95
N ILE A 291 -4.33 11.58 -17.52
CA ILE A 291 -3.94 11.22 -16.16
C ILE A 291 -4.77 12.05 -15.19
N TYR A 292 -5.47 11.40 -14.27
CA TYR A 292 -6.29 12.04 -13.26
C TYR A 292 -5.63 11.89 -11.89
N VAL A 293 -5.33 13.01 -11.25
CA VAL A 293 -4.76 13.03 -9.91
C VAL A 293 -5.68 13.81 -8.98
N VAL A 294 -6.02 13.20 -7.85
CA VAL A 294 -6.94 13.78 -6.86
C VAL A 294 -6.34 13.68 -5.47
N LYS A 295 -6.15 14.81 -4.82
CA LYS A 295 -5.80 14.88 -3.39
C LYS A 295 -7.06 15.14 -2.58
N THR A 296 -7.28 14.35 -1.53
CA THR A 296 -8.47 14.46 -0.70
C THR A 296 -8.16 14.40 0.78
N GLY A 297 -9.04 14.97 1.59
CA GLY A 297 -9.08 14.67 3.01
C GLY A 297 -9.60 13.24 3.27
N LEU A 298 -9.48 12.78 4.51
CA LEU A 298 -9.81 11.41 4.95
C LEU A 298 -11.30 11.01 4.85
N ASN A 299 -12.16 11.94 4.50
CA ASN A 299 -13.56 11.71 4.20
C ASN A 299 -13.87 11.80 2.70
N GLY A 300 -12.84 11.85 1.86
CA GLY A 300 -12.95 11.96 0.41
C GLY A 300 -13.39 13.35 -0.08
N ALA A 301 -13.28 14.40 0.74
CA ALA A 301 -13.47 15.77 0.27
C ALA A 301 -12.25 16.20 -0.55
N ILE A 302 -12.47 16.64 -1.78
CA ILE A 302 -11.41 17.08 -2.68
C ILE A 302 -10.72 18.30 -2.09
N ILE A 303 -9.39 18.25 -1.97
CA ILE A 303 -8.52 19.38 -1.65
C ILE A 303 -8.14 20.05 -2.97
N TRP A 304 -7.60 19.25 -3.90
CA TRP A 304 -7.40 19.64 -5.28
C TRP A 304 -7.53 18.41 -6.21
N GLN A 305 -7.77 18.67 -7.47
CA GLN A 305 -7.79 17.67 -8.52
C GLN A 305 -7.29 18.28 -9.82
N ASN A 306 -6.45 17.55 -10.54
CA ASN A 306 -5.90 17.98 -11.81
C ASN A 306 -5.93 16.84 -12.83
N THR A 307 -5.93 17.21 -14.10
CA THR A 307 -5.69 16.30 -15.21
C THR A 307 -4.41 16.71 -15.93
N TYR A 308 -3.62 15.73 -16.33
CA TYR A 308 -2.37 15.94 -17.06
C TYR A 308 -2.41 15.07 -18.32
N GLY A 309 -2.17 15.69 -19.44
CA GLY A 309 -2.28 15.04 -20.72
C GLY A 309 -2.47 16.06 -21.85
N GLY A 310 -2.84 15.57 -23.00
CA GLY A 310 -2.96 16.42 -24.19
C GLY A 310 -3.92 15.85 -25.24
N ASN A 311 -3.41 15.65 -26.45
CA ASN A 311 -4.22 15.18 -27.57
C ASN A 311 -4.20 13.66 -27.75
N TYR A 312 -3.66 12.93 -26.78
CA TYR A 312 -3.51 11.49 -26.80
C TYR A 312 -4.33 10.84 -25.68
N LEU A 313 -4.34 9.53 -25.65
CA LEU A 313 -4.87 8.79 -24.52
C LEU A 313 -3.74 8.62 -23.50
N GLU A 314 -3.88 9.24 -22.35
CA GLU A 314 -2.98 9.11 -21.21
C GLU A 314 -3.67 8.40 -20.06
N LYS A 315 -2.90 7.62 -19.31
CA LYS A 315 -3.36 6.90 -18.12
C LYS A 315 -2.33 7.06 -17.01
N GLY A 316 -2.77 7.40 -15.81
CA GLY A 316 -1.96 7.25 -14.60
C GLY A 316 -1.99 5.80 -14.15
N MET A 317 -0.83 5.23 -13.91
CA MET A 317 -0.67 3.82 -13.57
C MET A 317 -0.33 3.64 -12.11
N ASP A 318 0.65 4.42 -11.61
CA ASP A 318 1.11 4.33 -10.23
C ASP A 318 1.68 5.66 -9.74
N VAL A 319 1.89 5.81 -8.42
CA VAL A 319 2.37 7.03 -7.80
C VAL A 319 3.16 6.74 -6.52
N VAL A 320 4.22 7.52 -6.32
CA VAL A 320 4.98 7.53 -5.06
C VAL A 320 5.26 8.95 -4.61
N THR A 321 5.50 9.12 -3.30
CA THR A 321 5.97 10.41 -2.74
C THR A 321 7.43 10.66 -3.13
N THR A 322 7.81 11.92 -3.26
CA THR A 322 9.21 12.33 -3.48
C THR A 322 9.79 12.94 -2.21
N ASN A 323 11.12 12.93 -2.07
CA ASN A 323 11.81 13.44 -0.89
C ASN A 323 11.63 14.96 -0.68
N ASP A 324 11.25 15.69 -1.72
CA ASP A 324 10.98 17.13 -1.68
C ASP A 324 9.50 17.46 -1.36
N GLY A 325 8.73 16.44 -0.99
CA GLY A 325 7.33 16.59 -0.54
C GLY A 325 6.29 16.51 -1.67
N GLY A 326 6.73 16.43 -2.93
CA GLY A 326 5.84 16.23 -4.07
C GLY A 326 5.56 14.77 -4.38
N TYR A 327 5.21 14.49 -5.64
CA TYR A 327 4.83 13.15 -6.11
C TYR A 327 5.45 12.86 -7.47
N MET A 328 5.81 11.59 -7.67
CA MET A 328 6.16 11.04 -8.97
C MET A 328 5.04 10.13 -9.44
N VAL A 329 4.44 10.46 -10.56
CA VAL A 329 3.37 9.68 -11.21
C VAL A 329 3.94 8.96 -12.42
N LEU A 330 3.76 7.64 -12.44
CA LEU A 330 4.01 6.80 -13.59
C LEU A 330 2.78 6.81 -14.49
N GLY A 331 2.96 7.10 -15.77
CA GLY A 331 1.87 7.16 -16.71
C GLY A 331 2.19 6.45 -18.03
N GLN A 332 1.13 6.22 -18.78
CA GLN A 332 1.15 5.68 -20.14
C GLN A 332 0.59 6.70 -21.12
N GLN A 333 1.28 6.95 -22.22
CA GLN A 333 0.77 7.76 -23.34
C GLN A 333 0.68 6.92 -24.61
N CYS A 334 -0.48 6.95 -25.25
CA CYS A 334 -0.74 6.26 -26.52
C CYS A 334 -0.52 7.21 -27.69
N ILE A 335 0.49 6.99 -28.53
CA ILE A 335 0.86 7.90 -29.62
C ILE A 335 -0.11 7.81 -30.83
N HIS A 336 -0.80 6.67 -30.99
CA HIS A 336 -1.80 6.48 -32.04
C HIS A 336 -3.03 5.77 -31.45
N ASN A 337 -4.15 6.44 -31.50
CA ASN A 337 -5.44 5.87 -31.12
C ASN A 337 -5.93 4.96 -32.28
N TYR A 338 -5.64 3.66 -32.22
CA TYR A 338 -6.17 2.69 -33.17
C TYR A 338 -7.61 2.29 -32.84
N ASP A 339 -7.93 2.23 -31.55
CA ASP A 339 -9.27 2.08 -31.04
C ASP A 339 -9.41 2.76 -29.67
N ILE A 340 -10.64 2.87 -29.18
CA ILE A 340 -10.97 3.55 -27.92
C ILE A 340 -10.54 2.77 -26.65
N TYR A 341 -10.04 1.55 -26.82
CA TYR A 341 -9.75 0.64 -25.69
C TYR A 341 -8.28 0.26 -25.60
N SER A 342 -7.53 0.39 -26.70
CA SER A 342 -6.14 -0.05 -26.73
C SER A 342 -5.18 1.00 -27.25
N CYS A 343 -4.06 1.11 -26.57
CA CYS A 343 -2.95 1.94 -26.98
C CYS A 343 -2.19 1.36 -28.17
N GLY A 344 -2.70 0.70 -29.12
CA GLY A 344 -1.95 0.22 -30.27
C GLY A 344 -0.46 -0.12 -30.00
N PRO A 345 0.36 -0.37 -31.00
CA PRO A 345 1.75 -0.78 -30.80
C PRO A 345 2.72 0.36 -30.41
N LYS A 346 2.24 1.59 -30.26
CA LYS A 346 3.10 2.75 -29.96
C LYS A 346 2.67 3.40 -28.65
N THR A 347 3.17 2.87 -27.56
CA THR A 347 2.99 3.38 -26.23
C THR A 347 4.28 4.00 -25.72
N LYS A 348 4.20 5.10 -24.99
CA LYS A 348 5.30 5.71 -24.26
C LYS A 348 5.06 5.62 -22.76
N VAL A 349 6.11 5.47 -22.02
CA VAL A 349 6.09 5.67 -20.58
C VAL A 349 6.23 7.16 -20.31
N LEU A 350 5.32 7.68 -19.49
CA LEU A 350 5.29 9.05 -19.02
C LEU A 350 5.67 9.06 -17.54
N ALA A 351 6.67 9.85 -17.20
CA ALA A 351 6.99 10.16 -15.82
C ALA A 351 6.63 11.64 -15.58
N LEU A 352 5.74 11.87 -14.64
CA LEU A 352 5.22 13.18 -14.29
C LEU A 352 5.58 13.50 -12.83
N LYS A 353 6.40 14.53 -12.62
CA LYS A 353 6.69 15.06 -11.30
C LYS A 353 5.76 16.24 -11.02
N ILE A 354 5.05 16.18 -9.89
CA ILE A 354 4.18 17.26 -9.42
C ILE A 354 4.56 17.66 -7.99
N ASP A 355 4.30 18.92 -7.64
CA ASP A 355 4.45 19.38 -6.25
C ASP A 355 3.28 18.95 -5.37
N GLU A 356 3.31 19.35 -4.10
CA GLU A 356 2.26 19.03 -3.11
C GLU A 356 0.90 19.65 -3.49
N GLU A 357 0.89 20.77 -4.17
CA GLU A 357 -0.31 21.49 -4.65
C GLU A 357 -0.83 20.94 -5.98
N GLY A 358 -0.13 19.98 -6.61
CA GLY A 358 -0.49 19.40 -7.89
C GLY A 358 -0.06 20.22 -9.11
N ASN A 359 0.91 21.12 -8.97
CA ASN A 359 1.48 21.81 -10.13
C ASN A 359 2.48 20.88 -10.83
N ASN A 360 2.43 20.85 -12.17
CA ASN A 360 3.39 20.11 -12.97
C ASN A 360 4.77 20.78 -12.88
N LEU A 361 5.75 20.06 -12.32
CA LEU A 361 7.14 20.51 -12.23
C LEU A 361 7.97 20.00 -13.40
N GLU A 362 7.75 18.75 -13.79
CA GLU A 362 8.49 18.09 -14.86
C GLU A 362 7.65 16.96 -15.46
N GLU A 363 7.61 16.94 -16.79
CA GLU A 363 7.00 15.86 -17.56
C GLU A 363 8.04 15.30 -18.50
N THR A 364 8.37 14.03 -18.33
CA THR A 364 9.37 13.36 -19.17
C THR A 364 8.74 12.17 -19.87
N LEU A 365 8.73 12.21 -21.18
CA LEU A 365 8.48 11.04 -22.01
C LEU A 365 9.80 10.28 -22.15
N LEU A 366 9.85 9.08 -21.60
CA LEU A 366 11.02 8.23 -21.72
C LEU A 366 11.17 7.78 -23.18
N SER A 367 11.90 8.62 -23.96
CA SER A 367 12.14 8.48 -25.39
C SER A 367 13.54 7.92 -25.63
N GLY A 368 13.70 6.72 -25.77
CA GLY A 368 14.97 6.01 -26.06
C GLY A 368 14.71 4.54 -26.21
N LEU A 369 13.57 4.15 -25.76
CA LEU A 369 13.02 2.83 -25.93
C LEU A 369 12.36 2.78 -27.30
N TYR A 370 13.01 2.17 -28.28
CA TYR A 370 12.41 1.90 -29.56
C TYR A 370 11.23 0.96 -29.41
N PHE A 371 10.09 1.51 -29.47
CA PHE A 371 8.74 1.25 -29.07
C PHE A 371 8.06 0.01 -29.67
N PHE A 372 8.77 -0.85 -30.31
CA PHE A 372 8.22 -2.16 -30.68
C PHE A 372 8.24 -3.14 -29.53
N GLU A 373 8.93 -2.81 -28.40
CA GLU A 373 9.13 -3.68 -27.26
C GLU A 373 8.67 -3.07 -25.91
N ALA A 374 8.48 -1.75 -25.79
CA ALA A 374 8.00 -1.16 -24.55
C ALA A 374 6.52 -1.48 -24.35
N GLY A 375 6.22 -2.12 -23.24
CA GLY A 375 4.89 -2.47 -22.83
C GLY A 375 4.19 -1.37 -22.04
N THR A 376 3.08 -1.72 -21.44
CA THR A 376 2.40 -0.88 -20.46
C THR A 376 3.26 -0.75 -19.23
N PRO A 377 3.56 0.45 -18.70
CA PRO A 377 4.13 0.60 -17.37
C PRO A 377 3.12 0.11 -16.34
N MET A 378 3.56 -0.61 -15.32
CA MET A 378 2.63 -1.23 -14.37
C MET A 378 2.82 -0.72 -12.95
N ALA A 379 4.03 -0.72 -12.43
CA ALA A 379 4.29 -0.39 -11.05
C ALA A 379 5.55 0.46 -10.88
N LEU A 380 5.54 1.30 -9.85
CA LEU A 380 6.59 2.25 -9.48
C LEU A 380 6.96 2.03 -8.01
N SER A 381 8.25 2.05 -7.70
CA SER A 381 8.74 2.02 -6.33
C SER A 381 9.83 3.05 -6.11
N ASN A 382 9.85 3.64 -4.92
CA ASN A 382 10.98 4.46 -4.46
C ASN A 382 12.22 3.59 -4.27
N THR A 383 13.39 4.20 -4.37
CA THR A 383 14.65 3.56 -3.98
C THR A 383 15.27 4.30 -2.80
N ASN A 384 15.88 3.56 -1.87
CA ASN A 384 16.57 4.13 -0.70
C ASN A 384 17.72 5.08 -1.08
N GLN A 385 18.16 5.05 -2.33
CA GLN A 385 19.19 5.94 -2.87
C GLN A 385 18.63 7.23 -3.47
N GLY A 386 17.32 7.48 -3.33
CA GLY A 386 16.66 8.72 -3.77
C GLY A 386 16.29 8.74 -5.25
N GLY A 387 16.02 7.60 -5.84
CA GLY A 387 15.49 7.48 -7.21
C GLY A 387 14.22 6.64 -7.24
N PHE A 388 13.83 6.23 -8.45
CA PHE A 388 12.65 5.41 -8.70
C PHE A 388 13.01 4.21 -9.55
N VAL A 389 12.32 3.11 -9.33
CA VAL A 389 12.34 1.94 -10.21
C VAL A 389 10.91 1.66 -10.67
N PHE A 390 10.75 1.26 -11.92
CA PHE A 390 9.44 0.86 -12.41
C PHE A 390 9.54 -0.35 -13.34
N SER A 391 8.47 -1.11 -13.39
CA SER A 391 8.32 -2.29 -14.24
C SER A 391 7.47 -1.97 -15.47
N THR A 392 7.63 -2.76 -16.53
CA THR A 392 6.81 -2.70 -17.74
C THR A 392 6.42 -4.08 -18.21
N VAL A 393 5.24 -4.19 -18.83
CA VAL A 393 4.80 -5.39 -19.56
C VAL A 393 5.10 -5.21 -21.05
N PRO A 394 6.02 -5.95 -21.66
CA PRO A 394 6.30 -5.85 -23.09
C PRO A 394 5.15 -6.44 -23.92
N LYS A 395 4.81 -5.79 -25.02
CA LYS A 395 3.67 -6.17 -25.87
C LYS A 395 3.80 -7.56 -26.52
N ASN A 396 5.01 -8.03 -26.75
CA ASN A 396 5.26 -9.30 -27.46
C ASN A 396 5.78 -10.42 -26.56
N GLY A 397 5.68 -10.23 -25.23
CA GLY A 397 6.17 -11.20 -24.25
C GLY A 397 7.71 -11.29 -24.22
N GLY A 398 8.25 -11.76 -23.09
CA GLY A 398 9.62 -12.23 -23.00
C GLY A 398 10.60 -11.47 -22.12
N SER A 399 10.31 -10.30 -21.58
CA SER A 399 11.25 -9.66 -20.64
C SER A 399 10.58 -8.55 -19.84
N VAL A 400 10.90 -8.51 -18.55
CA VAL A 400 10.62 -7.38 -17.68
C VAL A 400 11.74 -6.37 -17.88
N TRP A 401 11.37 -5.10 -18.05
CA TRP A 401 12.32 -4.00 -18.08
C TRP A 401 12.23 -3.26 -16.76
N LEU A 402 13.35 -3.12 -16.09
CA LEU A 402 13.48 -2.33 -14.89
C LEU A 402 14.28 -1.06 -15.22
N TYR A 403 13.70 0.06 -14.84
CA TYR A 403 14.27 1.38 -15.06
C TYR A 403 14.55 2.03 -13.72
N ARG A 404 15.74 2.60 -13.57
CA ARG A 404 16.09 3.43 -12.42
C ARG A 404 16.18 4.88 -12.86
N TRP A 405 15.49 5.73 -12.15
CA TRP A 405 15.51 7.16 -12.37
C TRP A 405 16.07 7.89 -11.15
N GLY A 406 17.15 8.64 -11.28
CA GLY A 406 17.75 9.46 -10.21
C GLY A 406 18.11 10.84 -10.76
N GLY A 407 17.22 11.82 -10.60
CA GLY A 407 17.47 13.27 -10.78
C GLY A 407 17.87 13.79 -12.16
N THR A 408 18.59 13.04 -12.94
CA THR A 408 18.84 13.18 -14.37
C THR A 408 18.59 11.80 -14.97
N VAL A 409 17.74 11.74 -15.97
CA VAL A 409 17.35 10.50 -16.65
C VAL A 409 18.59 9.68 -17.01
N GLN A 410 19.00 8.78 -16.12
CA GLN A 410 19.96 7.73 -16.45
C GLN A 410 19.15 6.44 -16.55
N THR A 411 18.80 6.08 -17.74
CA THR A 411 18.26 4.78 -18.08
C THR A 411 19.31 3.72 -17.76
N ILE A 412 19.11 2.95 -16.71
CA ILE A 412 19.82 1.69 -16.56
C ILE A 412 18.88 0.62 -17.09
N ASP A 413 19.07 0.29 -18.37
CA ASP A 413 18.36 -0.79 -19.01
C ASP A 413 18.87 -2.12 -18.48
N LYS A 414 18.15 -2.75 -17.59
CA LYS A 414 18.39 -4.16 -17.29
C LYS A 414 17.19 -4.97 -17.72
N LYS A 415 17.41 -5.80 -18.71
CA LYS A 415 16.47 -6.80 -19.15
C LYS A 415 16.55 -8.00 -18.22
N ILE A 416 15.48 -8.25 -17.48
CA ILE A 416 15.30 -9.49 -16.71
C ILE A 416 14.47 -10.42 -17.58
N SER A 417 15.01 -11.58 -17.91
CA SER A 417 14.41 -12.53 -18.84
C SER A 417 14.26 -13.91 -18.19
N PRO A 418 13.32 -14.12 -17.29
CA PRO A 418 13.04 -15.46 -16.77
C PRO A 418 11.84 -16.10 -17.48
N GLY A 419 11.82 -16.12 -18.80
CA GLY A 419 10.74 -16.84 -19.52
C GLY A 419 9.31 -16.34 -19.29
N GLY A 420 9.13 -15.26 -18.53
CA GLY A 420 7.85 -14.68 -18.16
C GLY A 420 7.48 -13.47 -19.01
N LEU A 421 6.23 -13.09 -18.94
CA LEU A 421 5.60 -12.07 -19.74
C LEU A 421 5.39 -10.81 -18.88
N GLY A 422 6.34 -9.91 -18.80
CA GLY A 422 6.16 -8.58 -18.20
C GLY A 422 6.12 -8.51 -16.66
N GLY A 423 6.49 -7.36 -16.08
CA GLY A 423 6.45 -7.10 -14.63
C GLY A 423 5.22 -6.30 -14.25
N GLU A 424 4.47 -6.74 -13.24
CA GLU A 424 3.18 -6.20 -12.86
C GLU A 424 3.22 -5.46 -11.53
N SER A 425 3.97 -6.00 -10.59
CA SER A 425 4.23 -5.38 -9.30
C SER A 425 5.74 -5.27 -9.10
N ILE A 426 6.20 -4.21 -8.45
CA ILE A 426 7.60 -4.04 -8.04
C ILE A 426 7.66 -3.30 -6.72
N GLU A 427 8.51 -3.77 -5.82
CA GLU A 427 8.76 -3.14 -4.54
C GLU A 427 10.24 -3.27 -4.18
N GLN A 428 10.81 -2.23 -3.56
CA GLN A 428 12.14 -2.34 -2.97
C GLN A 428 12.06 -3.09 -1.65
N THR A 429 12.91 -4.09 -1.50
CA THR A 429 12.98 -4.93 -0.30
C THR A 429 13.95 -4.37 0.75
N ASN A 430 13.84 -4.84 2.00
CA ASN A 430 14.64 -4.36 3.14
C ASN A 430 16.15 -4.53 2.93
N ASP A 431 16.58 -5.51 2.14
CA ASP A 431 17.99 -5.73 1.75
C ASP A 431 18.43 -4.85 0.57
N HIS A 432 17.67 -3.79 0.23
CA HIS A 432 17.89 -2.87 -0.88
C HIS A 432 17.79 -3.48 -2.28
N GLY A 433 17.42 -4.74 -2.40
CA GLY A 433 17.08 -5.38 -3.65
C GLY A 433 15.64 -5.04 -4.08
N PHE A 434 15.09 -5.81 -5.00
CA PHE A 434 13.72 -5.63 -5.45
C PHE A 434 13.01 -6.98 -5.56
N ILE A 435 11.75 -7.00 -5.18
CA ILE A 435 10.83 -8.10 -5.48
C ILE A 435 9.86 -7.65 -6.54
N LEU A 436 9.57 -8.51 -7.50
CA LEU A 436 8.61 -8.24 -8.56
C LEU A 436 7.82 -9.49 -8.93
N SER A 437 6.62 -9.28 -9.42
CA SER A 437 5.80 -10.30 -10.05
C SER A 437 5.79 -10.15 -11.57
N THR A 438 5.49 -11.25 -12.27
CA THR A 438 5.39 -11.26 -13.73
C THR A 438 4.09 -11.89 -14.18
N THR A 439 3.65 -11.56 -15.39
CA THR A 439 2.46 -12.12 -16.07
C THR A 439 2.47 -13.64 -16.25
N GLY A 440 3.43 -14.35 -15.80
CA GLY A 440 3.51 -15.82 -15.81
C GLY A 440 3.54 -16.39 -14.40
N ASN A 441 3.00 -15.64 -13.42
CA ASN A 441 3.00 -16.01 -12.00
C ASN A 441 4.39 -16.40 -11.49
N THR A 442 5.42 -15.74 -12.00
CA THR A 442 6.79 -15.89 -11.53
C THR A 442 7.14 -14.70 -10.66
N ILE A 443 7.62 -14.95 -9.47
CA ILE A 443 8.20 -13.95 -8.59
C ILE A 443 9.72 -13.94 -8.75
N ILE A 444 10.29 -12.75 -8.79
CA ILE A 444 11.72 -12.54 -8.97
C ILE A 444 12.23 -11.62 -7.89
N LYS A 445 13.18 -12.11 -7.11
CA LYS A 445 13.94 -11.30 -6.17
C LYS A 445 15.31 -10.99 -6.75
N THR A 446 15.66 -9.71 -6.77
CA THR A 446 16.95 -9.22 -7.27
C THR A 446 17.78 -8.59 -6.18
N ASP A 447 19.05 -8.42 -6.43
CA ASP A 447 19.90 -7.53 -5.66
C ASP A 447 19.62 -6.04 -5.97
N SER A 448 20.34 -5.14 -5.30
CA SER A 448 20.25 -3.69 -5.53
C SER A 448 20.73 -3.26 -6.93
N GLN A 449 21.43 -4.11 -7.67
CA GLN A 449 21.89 -3.89 -9.03
C GLN A 449 20.99 -4.57 -10.06
N LEU A 450 19.81 -5.04 -9.62
CA LEU A 450 18.83 -5.75 -10.45
C LEU A 450 19.35 -7.08 -11.02
N SER A 451 20.27 -7.76 -10.32
CA SER A 451 20.74 -9.11 -10.66
C SER A 451 19.97 -10.17 -9.87
N TYR A 452 19.73 -11.35 -10.46
CA TYR A 452 19.03 -12.48 -9.81
C TYR A 452 19.65 -13.80 -10.24
#